data_2c2174f4f6d6eb0a0fb4baf875b7f988
#
_entry.id   2c2174f4f6d6eb0a0fb4baf875b7f988
#
_cell.length_a   1.000
_cell.length_b   1.000
_cell.length_c   1.000
_cell.angle_alpha   90.00
_cell.angle_beta   90.00
_cell.angle_gamma   90.00
#
_symmetry.space_group_name_H-M   'P 1'
#
loop_
_entity.id
_entity.type
_entity.pdbx_description
1 polymer ?
#
loop_
_entity_poly.entity_id
_entity_poly.type
_entity_poly.pdbx_seq_one_letter_code
_entity_poly.pdbx_strand_id
1 'polypeptide(L)'
;FQEYKTGISELKTKVEGIGAQLILMTPTIFDPNPIEDRVSKDGEKHEYWHPYYKYNDVLEAYADWLLSIETDALQVIDLHHHLGLILAEMKTTKADSTFIPDGVHPTKIGHFYMAQKILSDLYPKTSIENPVTEIARLETDSLYSLICKRRELRSEGWRNYVGYSKNGKTVKAANISKTKADVKALDDAIQKMK
;
A
#
# COMPACT_ATOMS: atom_id res chain seq x y z
N PHE A 1 -12.70 -2.06 17.23
CA PHE A 1 -12.44 -0.66 16.83
C PHE A 1 -11.60 0.08 17.87
N GLN A 2 -11.93 -0.04 19.18
CA GLN A 2 -11.19 0.66 20.24
C GLN A 2 -9.70 0.24 20.29
N GLU A 3 -9.40 -1.02 20.12
CA GLU A 3 -8.02 -1.53 20.08
C GLU A 3 -7.21 -0.91 18.94
N TYR A 4 -7.83 -0.74 17.75
CA TYR A 4 -7.21 -0.04 16.62
C TYR A 4 -6.84 1.40 16.98
N LYS A 5 -7.79 2.15 17.57
CA LYS A 5 -7.56 3.54 18.03
C LYS A 5 -6.41 3.62 19.04
N THR A 6 -6.42 2.74 20.01
CA THR A 6 -5.36 2.66 21.03
C THR A 6 -4.00 2.39 20.40
N GLY A 7 -3.91 1.39 19.50
CA GLY A 7 -2.66 1.03 18.82
C GLY A 7 -2.08 2.17 17.97
N ILE A 8 -2.92 2.89 17.22
CA ILE A 8 -2.48 4.07 16.44
C ILE A 8 -2.01 5.19 17.37
N SER A 9 -2.73 5.46 18.47
CA SER A 9 -2.35 6.49 19.43
C SER A 9 -1.00 6.19 20.11
N GLU A 10 -0.76 4.92 20.46
CA GLU A 10 0.52 4.49 21.01
C GLU A 10 1.66 4.59 20.00
N LEU A 11 1.40 4.21 18.75
CA LEU A 11 2.37 4.35 17.65
C LEU A 11 2.74 5.83 17.44
N LYS A 12 1.73 6.71 17.37
CA LYS A 12 1.92 8.15 17.27
C LYS A 12 2.85 8.67 18.39
N THR A 13 2.53 8.35 19.64
CA THR A 13 3.33 8.75 20.80
C THR A 13 4.77 8.27 20.69
N LYS A 14 5.01 7.03 20.25
CA LYS A 14 6.37 6.49 20.10
C LYS A 14 7.16 7.19 19.00
N VAL A 15 6.53 7.48 17.86
CA VAL A 15 7.18 8.15 16.72
C VAL A 15 7.53 9.60 17.07
N GLU A 16 6.59 10.32 17.68
CA GLU A 16 6.82 11.70 18.16
C GLU A 16 7.87 11.75 19.26
N GLY A 17 7.89 10.77 20.16
CA GLY A 17 8.86 10.67 21.25
C GLY A 17 10.31 10.53 20.81
N ILE A 18 10.57 10.10 19.58
CA ILE A 18 11.92 10.08 18.98
C ILE A 18 12.19 11.30 18.07
N GLY A 19 11.30 12.29 18.06
CA GLY A 19 11.43 13.50 17.24
C GLY A 19 11.16 13.31 15.75
N ALA A 20 10.52 12.19 15.35
CA ALA A 20 10.13 11.95 13.95
C ALA A 20 8.75 12.54 13.65
N GLN A 21 8.56 12.95 12.39
CA GLN A 21 7.23 13.31 11.89
C GLN A 21 6.48 12.05 11.45
N LEU A 22 5.19 11.99 11.73
CA LEU A 22 4.30 10.92 11.35
C LEU A 22 3.34 11.40 10.26
N ILE A 23 3.25 10.63 9.19
CA ILE A 23 2.19 10.73 8.18
C ILE A 23 1.41 9.42 8.25
N LEU A 24 0.12 9.50 8.50
CA LEU A 24 -0.77 8.35 8.46
C LEU A 24 -1.39 8.21 7.07
N MET A 25 -1.74 6.99 6.72
CA MET A 25 -2.55 6.69 5.53
C MET A 25 -3.76 5.90 5.96
N THR A 26 -4.93 6.23 5.41
CA THR A 26 -6.12 5.41 5.64
C THR A 26 -5.92 4.01 5.04
N PRO A 27 -6.62 2.97 5.54
CA PRO A 27 -6.61 1.65 4.91
C PRO A 27 -6.99 1.75 3.43
N THR A 28 -6.55 0.80 2.62
CA THR A 28 -7.09 0.59 1.27
C THR A 28 -8.51 0.06 1.34
N ILE A 29 -9.20 0.01 0.22
CA ILE A 29 -10.55 -0.54 0.12
C ILE A 29 -10.53 -2.07 0.01
N PHE A 30 -11.65 -2.70 0.37
CA PHE A 30 -11.97 -4.10 0.10
C PHE A 30 -13.06 -4.18 -0.98
N ASP A 31 -12.82 -5.00 -2.02
CA ASP A 31 -13.80 -5.28 -3.07
C ASP A 31 -14.28 -6.74 -2.97
N PRO A 32 -15.49 -7.01 -2.46
CA PRO A 32 -16.00 -8.37 -2.35
C PRO A 32 -16.36 -9.02 -3.70
N ASN A 33 -16.62 -8.23 -4.76
CA ASN A 33 -17.17 -8.74 -6.01
C ASN A 33 -16.32 -9.85 -6.66
N PRO A 34 -14.98 -9.71 -6.80
CA PRO A 34 -14.19 -10.75 -7.44
C PRO A 34 -14.06 -12.05 -6.64
N ILE A 35 -14.50 -12.03 -5.38
CA ILE A 35 -14.40 -13.16 -4.45
C ILE A 35 -15.74 -13.48 -3.77
N GLU A 36 -16.85 -13.14 -4.41
CA GLU A 36 -18.22 -13.29 -3.85
C GLU A 36 -18.52 -14.70 -3.34
N ASP A 37 -17.94 -15.72 -3.97
CA ASP A 37 -18.04 -17.12 -3.59
C ASP A 37 -17.28 -17.49 -2.30
N ARG A 38 -16.41 -16.61 -1.81
CA ARG A 38 -15.52 -16.84 -0.66
C ARG A 38 -15.76 -15.92 0.52
N VAL A 39 -16.63 -14.93 0.39
CA VAL A 39 -16.93 -14.04 1.53
C VAL A 39 -17.87 -14.70 2.52
N SER A 40 -17.63 -14.47 3.81
CA SER A 40 -18.54 -14.89 4.88
C SER A 40 -19.65 -13.86 5.09
N LYS A 41 -20.84 -14.34 5.47
CA LYS A 41 -22.05 -13.54 5.73
C LYS A 41 -22.26 -13.30 7.23
N ASP A 42 -23.30 -12.53 7.55
CA ASP A 42 -23.68 -12.28 8.93
C ASP A 42 -23.95 -13.60 9.69
N GLY A 43 -23.32 -13.75 10.84
CA GLY A 43 -23.44 -14.95 11.68
C GLY A 43 -22.48 -16.08 11.33
N GLU A 44 -21.74 -15.98 10.22
CA GLU A 44 -20.71 -16.94 9.86
C GLU A 44 -19.37 -16.56 10.50
N LYS A 45 -18.46 -17.57 10.63
CA LYS A 45 -17.10 -17.32 11.11
C LYS A 45 -16.28 -16.61 10.02
N HIS A 46 -15.65 -15.51 10.39
CA HIS A 46 -14.73 -14.79 9.52
C HIS A 46 -13.32 -15.35 9.69
N GLU A 47 -12.64 -15.57 8.59
CA GLU A 47 -11.25 -16.01 8.56
C GLU A 47 -10.51 -15.30 7.43
N TYR A 48 -9.18 -15.38 7.42
CA TYR A 48 -8.36 -14.76 6.36
C TYR A 48 -8.80 -15.18 4.94
N TRP A 49 -9.22 -16.44 4.77
CA TRP A 49 -9.67 -16.99 3.49
C TRP A 49 -11.17 -16.80 3.23
N HIS A 50 -11.93 -16.38 4.24
CA HIS A 50 -13.37 -16.08 4.19
C HIS A 50 -13.59 -14.74 4.87
N PRO A 51 -13.17 -13.62 4.23
CA PRO A 51 -13.35 -12.29 4.80
C PRO A 51 -14.84 -11.94 4.85
N TYR A 52 -15.19 -11.10 5.81
CA TYR A 52 -16.55 -10.60 5.97
C TYR A 52 -16.97 -9.77 4.75
N TYR A 53 -18.17 -10.02 4.18
CA TYR A 53 -18.60 -9.36 2.95
C TYR A 53 -18.72 -7.82 3.07
N LYS A 54 -18.99 -7.31 4.29
CA LYS A 54 -18.97 -5.88 4.62
C LYS A 54 -17.64 -5.40 5.23
N TYR A 55 -16.54 -6.07 4.95
CA TYR A 55 -15.25 -5.68 5.51
C TYR A 55 -14.85 -4.26 5.10
N ASN A 56 -15.33 -3.79 3.93
CA ASN A 56 -15.10 -2.41 3.50
C ASN A 56 -15.70 -1.38 4.47
N ASP A 57 -16.87 -1.65 5.07
CA ASP A 57 -17.51 -0.74 6.04
C ASP A 57 -16.65 -0.60 7.31
N VAL A 58 -15.93 -1.66 7.69
CA VAL A 58 -14.96 -1.62 8.80
C VAL A 58 -13.76 -0.77 8.46
N LEU A 59 -13.24 -0.91 7.23
CA LEU A 59 -12.10 -0.12 6.74
C LEU A 59 -12.48 1.36 6.59
N GLU A 60 -13.69 1.66 6.14
CA GLU A 60 -14.25 3.01 6.07
C GLU A 60 -14.32 3.65 7.47
N ALA A 61 -14.85 2.93 8.47
CA ALA A 61 -14.89 3.44 9.84
C ALA A 61 -13.48 3.72 10.41
N TYR A 62 -12.45 2.96 10.00
CA TYR A 62 -11.06 3.23 10.36
C TYR A 62 -10.53 4.47 9.62
N ALA A 63 -10.87 4.61 8.34
CA ALA A 63 -10.47 5.75 7.52
C ALA A 63 -11.06 7.06 8.08
N ASP A 64 -12.37 7.08 8.33
CA ASP A 64 -13.07 8.24 8.90
C ASP A 64 -12.47 8.67 10.24
N TRP A 65 -12.17 7.69 11.11
CA TRP A 65 -11.54 8.02 12.37
C TRP A 65 -10.13 8.58 12.19
N LEU A 66 -9.30 8.03 11.30
CA LEU A 66 -7.98 8.56 11.02
C LEU A 66 -8.05 10.00 10.51
N LEU A 67 -8.97 10.28 9.59
CA LEU A 67 -9.20 11.64 9.09
C LEU A 67 -9.67 12.59 10.20
N SER A 68 -10.46 12.10 11.15
CA SER A 68 -10.94 12.91 12.27
C SER A 68 -9.86 13.34 13.27
N ILE A 69 -8.70 12.69 13.26
CA ILE A 69 -7.56 13.04 14.12
C ILE A 69 -6.46 13.82 13.39
N GLU A 70 -6.67 14.17 12.13
CA GLU A 70 -5.76 15.03 11.36
C GLU A 70 -5.63 16.41 12.01
N THR A 71 -4.42 16.94 12.01
CA THR A 71 -4.09 18.27 12.52
C THR A 71 -2.96 18.86 11.68
N ASP A 72 -2.64 20.15 11.88
CA ASP A 72 -1.48 20.78 11.21
C ASP A 72 -0.15 20.05 11.45
N ALA A 73 -0.04 19.32 12.58
CA ALA A 73 1.14 18.54 12.94
C ALA A 73 1.06 17.05 12.55
N LEU A 74 -0.11 16.55 12.15
CA LEU A 74 -0.36 15.16 11.80
C LEU A 74 -1.16 15.10 10.49
N GLN A 75 -0.48 14.83 9.40
CA GLN A 75 -1.11 14.65 8.10
C GLN A 75 -1.68 13.24 7.95
N VAL A 76 -2.88 13.13 7.37
CA VAL A 76 -3.52 11.86 7.03
C VAL A 76 -3.81 11.81 5.52
N ILE A 77 -3.22 10.85 4.81
CA ILE A 77 -3.47 10.64 3.37
C ILE A 77 -4.68 9.72 3.22
N ASP A 78 -5.73 10.22 2.60
CA ASP A 78 -6.98 9.49 2.39
C ASP A 78 -6.90 8.57 1.17
N LEU A 79 -6.39 7.37 1.34
CA LEU A 79 -6.38 6.34 0.31
C LEU A 79 -7.74 5.66 0.14
N HIS A 80 -8.49 5.48 1.24
CA HIS A 80 -9.74 4.73 1.23
C HIS A 80 -10.78 5.35 0.30
N HIS A 81 -11.16 6.59 0.56
CA HIS A 81 -12.18 7.27 -0.25
C HIS A 81 -11.67 7.54 -1.67
N HIS A 82 -10.39 7.89 -1.83
CA HIS A 82 -9.80 8.08 -3.16
C HIS A 82 -9.91 6.81 -4.02
N LEU A 83 -9.53 5.65 -3.50
CA LEU A 83 -9.62 4.38 -4.23
C LEU A 83 -11.08 3.94 -4.43
N GLY A 84 -11.95 4.19 -3.45
CA GLY A 84 -13.38 3.92 -3.53
C GLY A 84 -14.06 4.64 -4.68
N LEU A 85 -13.78 5.94 -4.85
CA LEU A 85 -14.30 6.74 -5.96
C LEU A 85 -13.84 6.21 -7.33
N ILE A 86 -12.56 5.86 -7.46
CA ILE A 86 -12.00 5.29 -8.71
C ILE A 86 -12.67 3.95 -9.03
N LEU A 87 -12.80 3.06 -8.04
CA LEU A 87 -13.43 1.77 -8.26
C LEU A 87 -14.92 1.92 -8.64
N ALA A 88 -15.64 2.82 -7.98
CA ALA A 88 -17.03 3.10 -8.31
C ALA A 88 -17.16 3.62 -9.74
N GLU A 89 -16.34 4.55 -10.18
CA GLU A 89 -16.31 5.05 -11.55
C GLU A 89 -16.00 3.95 -12.57
N MET A 90 -15.01 3.10 -12.32
CA MET A 90 -14.69 1.95 -13.19
C MET A 90 -15.90 1.02 -13.35
N LYS A 91 -16.63 0.75 -12.27
CA LYS A 91 -17.81 -0.13 -12.28
C LYS A 91 -19.02 0.48 -13.00
N THR A 92 -19.09 1.79 -13.18
CA THR A 92 -20.13 2.41 -14.04
C THR A 92 -19.98 2.03 -15.51
N THR A 93 -18.73 1.85 -15.96
CA THR A 93 -18.43 1.46 -17.34
C THR A 93 -18.53 -0.05 -17.54
N LYS A 94 -18.06 -0.83 -16.59
CA LYS A 94 -18.11 -2.28 -16.59
C LYS A 94 -18.22 -2.79 -15.15
N ALA A 95 -19.34 -3.43 -14.82
CA ALA A 95 -19.69 -3.85 -13.45
C ALA A 95 -18.62 -4.74 -12.77
N ASP A 96 -17.96 -5.60 -13.55
CA ASP A 96 -16.93 -6.53 -13.04
C ASP A 96 -15.53 -5.91 -12.97
N SER A 97 -15.39 -4.62 -13.31
CA SER A 97 -14.08 -3.96 -13.27
C SER A 97 -13.57 -3.85 -11.85
N THR A 98 -12.31 -4.23 -11.68
CA THR A 98 -11.62 -4.04 -10.41
C THR A 98 -10.12 -3.93 -10.62
N PHE A 99 -9.45 -3.23 -9.74
CA PHE A 99 -8.00 -3.25 -9.59
C PHE A 99 -7.55 -4.01 -8.33
N ILE A 100 -8.49 -4.78 -7.73
CA ILE A 100 -8.26 -5.60 -6.52
C ILE A 100 -8.82 -7.01 -6.76
N PRO A 101 -8.17 -7.82 -7.61
CA PRO A 101 -8.73 -9.07 -8.14
C PRO A 101 -8.95 -10.17 -7.10
N ASP A 102 -8.33 -10.08 -5.95
CA ASP A 102 -8.54 -11.00 -4.81
C ASP A 102 -9.28 -10.34 -3.64
N GLY A 103 -9.85 -9.17 -3.88
CA GLY A 103 -10.61 -8.38 -2.90
C GLY A 103 -9.76 -7.53 -1.96
N VAL A 104 -8.45 -7.80 -1.83
CA VAL A 104 -7.56 -7.18 -0.82
C VAL A 104 -6.34 -6.52 -1.42
N HIS A 105 -5.67 -7.16 -2.38
CA HIS A 105 -4.39 -6.70 -2.89
C HIS A 105 -4.54 -5.93 -4.21
N PRO A 106 -4.19 -4.62 -4.22
CA PRO A 106 -4.22 -3.85 -5.44
C PRO A 106 -3.24 -4.39 -6.50
N THR A 107 -3.68 -4.37 -7.74
CA THR A 107 -2.81 -4.62 -8.92
C THR A 107 -1.82 -3.48 -9.11
N LYS A 108 -0.98 -3.57 -10.15
CA LYS A 108 -0.05 -2.50 -10.54
C LYS A 108 -0.77 -1.16 -10.73
N ILE A 109 -1.91 -1.14 -11.40
CA ILE A 109 -2.69 0.10 -11.58
C ILE A 109 -3.25 0.61 -10.26
N GLY A 110 -3.72 -0.28 -9.37
CA GLY A 110 -4.19 0.08 -8.04
C GLY A 110 -3.08 0.72 -7.20
N HIS A 111 -1.88 0.15 -7.19
CA HIS A 111 -0.71 0.78 -6.54
C HIS A 111 -0.37 2.15 -7.15
N PHE A 112 -0.63 2.32 -8.44
CA PHE A 112 -0.38 3.60 -9.10
C PHE A 112 -1.40 4.66 -8.66
N TYR A 113 -2.68 4.31 -8.50
CA TYR A 113 -3.68 5.21 -7.91
C TYR A 113 -3.33 5.62 -6.48
N MET A 114 -2.81 4.68 -5.68
CA MET A 114 -2.28 5.01 -4.35
C MET A 114 -1.12 6.01 -4.43
N ALA A 115 -0.16 5.76 -5.31
CA ALA A 115 0.98 6.65 -5.51
C ALA A 115 0.55 8.04 -6.01
N GLN A 116 -0.45 8.13 -6.89
CA GLN A 116 -1.03 9.38 -7.37
C GLN A 116 -1.56 10.22 -6.21
N LYS A 117 -2.36 9.61 -5.32
CA LYS A 117 -2.90 10.29 -4.15
C LYS A 117 -1.79 10.74 -3.20
N ILE A 118 -0.84 9.86 -2.87
CA ILE A 118 0.29 10.18 -2.00
C ILE A 118 1.11 11.35 -2.56
N LEU A 119 1.38 11.33 -3.87
CA LEU A 119 2.15 12.40 -4.51
C LEU A 119 1.39 13.72 -4.53
N SER A 120 0.08 13.72 -4.82
CA SER A 120 -0.72 14.94 -4.83
C SER A 120 -0.78 15.61 -3.46
N ASP A 121 -0.85 14.82 -2.39
CA ASP A 121 -0.96 15.34 -1.03
C ASP A 121 0.41 15.82 -0.48
N LEU A 122 1.48 15.10 -0.76
CA LEU A 122 2.82 15.46 -0.28
C LEU A 122 3.55 16.45 -1.18
N TYR A 123 3.25 16.41 -2.47
CA TYR A 123 3.92 17.22 -3.50
C TYR A 123 2.91 17.84 -4.46
N PRO A 124 2.14 18.87 -4.03
CA PRO A 124 0.99 19.40 -4.79
C PRO A 124 1.34 19.93 -6.20
N LYS A 125 2.64 20.17 -6.46
CA LYS A 125 3.14 20.59 -7.79
C LYS A 125 3.38 19.40 -8.74
N THR A 126 3.23 18.17 -8.25
CA THR A 126 3.43 16.94 -9.03
C THR A 126 2.07 16.35 -9.33
N SER A 127 1.62 16.44 -10.58
CA SER A 127 0.39 15.79 -11.02
C SER A 127 0.67 14.60 -11.92
N ILE A 128 -0.16 13.57 -11.77
CA ILE A 128 -0.20 12.42 -12.67
C ILE A 128 -1.61 12.41 -13.26
N GLU A 129 -1.73 12.91 -14.48
CA GLU A 129 -3.04 13.11 -15.11
C GLU A 129 -3.68 11.80 -15.57
N ASN A 130 -2.92 10.94 -16.24
CA ASN A 130 -3.41 9.67 -16.73
C ASN A 130 -2.53 8.51 -16.25
N PRO A 131 -3.01 7.72 -15.26
CA PRO A 131 -2.25 6.61 -14.70
C PRO A 131 -1.83 5.55 -15.72
N VAL A 132 -2.69 5.22 -16.68
CA VAL A 132 -2.39 4.16 -17.68
C VAL A 132 -1.26 4.60 -18.61
N THR A 133 -1.35 5.84 -19.11
CA THR A 133 -0.31 6.42 -19.97
C THR A 133 1.01 6.56 -19.22
N GLU A 134 0.96 7.01 -17.96
CA GLU A 134 2.17 7.19 -17.16
C GLU A 134 2.83 5.86 -16.81
N ILE A 135 2.07 4.80 -16.51
CA ILE A 135 2.64 3.46 -16.33
C ILE A 135 3.36 3.00 -17.60
N ALA A 136 2.73 3.15 -18.76
CA ALA A 136 3.34 2.77 -20.03
C ALA A 136 4.65 3.53 -20.31
N ARG A 137 4.68 4.83 -19.99
CA ARG A 137 5.89 5.66 -20.09
C ARG A 137 6.98 5.16 -19.13
N LEU A 138 6.64 4.91 -17.86
CA LEU A 138 7.57 4.44 -16.83
C LEU A 138 8.14 3.06 -17.16
N GLU A 139 7.38 2.17 -17.79
CA GLU A 139 7.86 0.84 -18.20
C GLU A 139 9.00 0.90 -19.22
N THR A 140 9.09 1.99 -19.97
CA THR A 140 10.19 2.23 -20.92
C THR A 140 11.30 3.10 -20.36
N ASP A 141 11.12 3.63 -19.16
CA ASP A 141 12.07 4.53 -18.51
C ASP A 141 13.19 3.73 -17.81
N SER A 142 14.44 3.99 -18.21
CA SER A 142 15.60 3.27 -17.67
C SER A 142 15.91 3.63 -16.22
N LEU A 143 15.64 4.87 -15.78
CA LEU A 143 15.80 5.27 -14.39
C LEU A 143 14.75 4.55 -13.51
N TYR A 144 13.48 4.51 -13.94
CA TYR A 144 12.44 3.76 -13.26
C TYR A 144 12.78 2.27 -13.13
N SER A 145 13.30 1.66 -14.20
CA SER A 145 13.75 0.27 -14.20
C SER A 145 14.83 0.01 -13.14
N LEU A 146 15.84 0.90 -13.03
CA LEU A 146 16.87 0.80 -11.99
C LEU A 146 16.29 0.96 -10.57
N ILE A 147 15.34 1.89 -10.38
CA ILE A 147 14.68 2.11 -9.09
C ILE A 147 13.87 0.86 -8.69
N CYS A 148 13.13 0.26 -9.61
CA CYS A 148 12.39 -0.99 -9.36
C CYS A 148 13.33 -2.13 -8.98
N LYS A 149 14.41 -2.34 -9.75
CA LYS A 149 15.42 -3.37 -9.48
C LYS A 149 16.07 -3.17 -8.11
N ARG A 150 16.39 -1.92 -7.75
CA ARG A 150 16.93 -1.58 -6.44
C ARG A 150 15.96 -1.93 -5.32
N ARG A 151 14.69 -1.58 -5.47
CA ARG A 151 13.64 -1.88 -4.49
C ARG A 151 13.48 -3.37 -4.27
N GLU A 152 13.42 -4.15 -5.35
CA GLU A 152 13.27 -5.60 -5.30
C GLU A 152 14.45 -6.26 -4.60
N LEU A 153 15.66 -5.93 -5.01
CA LEU A 153 16.89 -6.46 -4.43
C LEU A 153 16.99 -6.13 -2.93
N ARG A 154 16.66 -4.90 -2.56
CA ARG A 154 16.66 -4.46 -1.16
C ARG A 154 15.61 -5.21 -0.34
N SER A 155 14.38 -5.32 -0.85
CA SER A 155 13.29 -6.00 -0.16
C SER A 155 13.58 -7.48 0.05
N GLU A 156 14.06 -8.16 -0.99
CA GLU A 156 14.43 -9.58 -0.91
C GLU A 156 15.60 -9.80 0.05
N GLY A 157 16.64 -8.98 -0.04
CA GLY A 157 17.81 -9.07 0.82
C GLY A 157 17.48 -8.89 2.30
N TRP A 158 16.64 -7.92 2.65
CA TRP A 158 16.20 -7.72 4.03
C TRP A 158 15.32 -8.85 4.54
N ARG A 159 14.40 -9.35 3.72
CA ARG A 159 13.57 -10.51 4.05
C ARG A 159 14.43 -11.74 4.34
N ASN A 160 15.42 -12.00 3.49
CA ASN A 160 16.35 -13.12 3.70
C ASN A 160 17.25 -12.89 4.92
N TYR A 161 17.61 -11.65 5.25
CA TYR A 161 18.39 -11.31 6.43
C TYR A 161 17.65 -11.60 7.73
N VAL A 162 16.38 -11.23 7.84
CA VAL A 162 15.59 -11.50 9.06
C VAL A 162 15.14 -12.97 9.14
N GLY A 163 15.12 -13.67 8.01
CA GLY A 163 14.49 -15.00 7.89
C GLY A 163 12.96 -14.91 7.87
N TYR A 164 12.33 -15.91 7.32
CA TYR A 164 10.87 -15.98 7.24
C TYR A 164 10.38 -17.40 7.01
N SER A 165 9.10 -17.64 7.29
CA SER A 165 8.43 -18.89 6.92
C SER A 165 7.54 -18.69 5.70
N LYS A 166 7.65 -19.59 4.73
CA LYS A 166 6.79 -19.61 3.54
C LYS A 166 6.35 -21.05 3.26
N ASN A 167 5.04 -21.28 3.20
CA ASN A 167 4.45 -22.59 2.95
C ASN A 167 5.00 -23.67 3.90
N GLY A 168 5.08 -23.35 5.19
CA GLY A 168 5.61 -24.28 6.23
C GLY A 168 7.13 -24.51 6.20
N LYS A 169 7.86 -23.86 5.28
CA LYS A 169 9.32 -23.92 5.20
C LYS A 169 9.95 -22.67 5.80
N THR A 170 10.85 -22.86 6.75
CA THR A 170 11.63 -21.76 7.33
C THR A 170 12.83 -21.44 6.45
N VAL A 171 12.93 -20.20 6.00
CA VAL A 171 14.13 -19.65 5.37
C VAL A 171 15.00 -19.05 6.47
N LYS A 172 16.19 -19.61 6.66
CA LYS A 172 17.14 -19.13 7.67
C LYS A 172 17.65 -17.74 7.32
N ALA A 173 17.94 -16.95 8.35
CA ALA A 173 18.58 -15.64 8.19
C ALA A 173 19.90 -15.74 7.41
N ALA A 174 20.11 -14.83 6.49
CA ALA A 174 21.29 -14.76 5.62
C ALA A 174 22.10 -13.50 5.88
N ASN A 175 23.36 -13.51 5.44
CA ASN A 175 24.21 -12.32 5.53
C ASN A 175 23.73 -11.24 4.54
N ILE A 176 23.54 -10.02 5.03
CA ILE A 176 23.07 -8.88 4.25
C ILE A 176 24.16 -8.12 3.50
N SER A 177 25.44 -8.41 3.74
CA SER A 177 26.56 -7.62 3.19
C SER A 177 26.53 -7.55 1.66
N LYS A 178 26.27 -8.69 1.01
CA LYS A 178 26.13 -8.72 -0.45
C LYS A 178 24.99 -7.81 -0.95
N THR A 179 23.82 -7.90 -0.33
CA THR A 179 22.67 -7.05 -0.66
C THR A 179 23.00 -5.57 -0.51
N LYS A 180 23.68 -5.19 0.58
CA LYS A 180 24.11 -3.80 0.79
C LYS A 180 25.05 -3.31 -0.31
N ALA A 181 26.00 -4.13 -0.74
CA ALA A 181 26.93 -3.80 -1.82
C ALA A 181 26.21 -3.65 -3.17
N ASP A 182 25.34 -4.60 -3.50
CA ASP A 182 24.58 -4.59 -4.76
C ASP A 182 23.59 -3.40 -4.82
N VAL A 183 22.93 -3.10 -3.69
CA VAL A 183 22.03 -1.92 -3.56
C VAL A 183 22.83 -0.63 -3.74
N LYS A 184 24.02 -0.53 -3.11
CA LYS A 184 24.88 0.65 -3.29
C LYS A 184 25.29 0.85 -4.74
N ALA A 185 25.63 -0.20 -5.46
CA ALA A 185 25.98 -0.10 -6.89
C ALA A 185 24.81 0.44 -7.73
N LEU A 186 23.57 0.03 -7.40
CA LEU A 186 22.37 0.58 -8.05
C LEU A 186 22.10 2.04 -7.63
N ASP A 187 22.34 2.41 -6.37
CA ASP A 187 22.24 3.81 -5.92
C ASP A 187 23.23 4.70 -6.69
N ASP A 188 24.48 4.25 -6.86
CA ASP A 188 25.50 4.97 -7.62
C ASP A 188 25.12 5.11 -9.11
N ALA A 189 24.49 4.08 -9.70
CA ALA A 189 23.98 4.13 -11.07
C ALA A 189 22.79 5.11 -11.21
N ILE A 190 21.84 5.08 -10.29
CA ILE A 190 20.69 5.99 -10.25
C ILE A 190 21.14 7.45 -10.11
N GLN A 191 22.14 7.73 -9.26
CA GLN A 191 22.67 9.10 -9.10
C GLN A 191 23.31 9.67 -10.37
N LYS A 192 23.91 8.81 -11.21
CA LYS A 192 24.50 9.24 -12.49
C LYS A 192 23.46 9.56 -13.58
N MET A 193 22.19 9.18 -13.37
CA MET A 193 21.10 9.40 -14.32
C MET A 193 20.22 10.60 -13.96
N LYS A 194 20.45 11.21 -12.80
CA LYS A 194 19.77 12.44 -12.35
C LYS A 194 20.52 13.70 -12.82
#